data_52933df5a03e25543328830e06ab7c83
#
_entry.id   52933df5a03e25543328830e06ab7c83
#
_cell.length_a   1.000
_cell.length_b   1.000
_cell.length_c   1.000
_cell.angle_alpha   90.00
_cell.angle_beta   90.00
_cell.angle_gamma   90.00
#
_symmetry.space_group_name_H-M   'P 1'
#
loop_
_entity.id
_entity.type
_entity.pdbx_description
1 polymer ?
#
loop_
_entity_poly.entity_id
_entity_poly.type
_entity_poly.pdbx_seq_one_letter_code
_entity_poly.pdbx_strand_id
1 'polypeptide(L)'
;MPTPEQVTPNSHRIALGIEYDGSTYSGWQKQKFPQQETVQQYLETAISKVADRDVVVSCAGRTDAGVHATCQVVHFDTEIDRGTKAWTEGVNSMLPRTIRVVWSRAQEDDFHARFSALSRRYMYLMYRRDTQSAMLHRRASYFRRELDEVSMHAAAQHFLGEQDFTSFRAAGCQSKTAMRNVMHANIYRRGGFLIFDVKANAFLQHMVRNMMGSLLQVGSGDKDPAWIGELLSLQDRSLAAPTALPDGLYLVGVEYPQVCALPSEISQPDLLLAI
;
A
#
# COMPACT_ATOMS: atom_id res chain seq x y z
N MET A 1 9.44 22.28 12.50
CA MET A 1 9.02 21.33 13.53
C MET A 1 7.50 21.35 13.54
N PRO A 2 6.80 20.23 13.38
CA PRO A 2 5.36 20.22 13.60
C PRO A 2 5.11 20.55 15.08
N THR A 3 4.14 21.42 15.36
CA THR A 3 3.62 21.71 16.68
C THR A 3 3.18 20.39 17.35
N PRO A 4 3.50 20.14 18.64
CA PRO A 4 2.95 19.00 19.36
C PRO A 4 1.42 19.13 19.39
N GLU A 5 0.71 18.14 18.88
CA GLU A 5 -0.73 18.00 19.06
C GLU A 5 -0.99 17.99 20.56
N GLN A 6 -1.84 18.92 21.02
CA GLN A 6 -2.27 18.97 22.41
C GLN A 6 -3.11 17.72 22.68
N VAL A 7 -2.51 16.74 23.38
CA VAL A 7 -3.22 15.58 23.92
C VAL A 7 -4.14 16.10 25.00
N THR A 8 -5.43 16.00 24.80
CA THR A 8 -6.42 16.32 25.84
C THR A 8 -6.38 15.22 26.91
N PRO A 9 -6.58 15.52 28.21
CA PRO A 9 -6.35 14.57 29.32
C PRO A 9 -7.22 13.31 29.36
N ASN A 10 -8.11 13.08 28.38
CA ASN A 10 -9.00 11.91 28.27
C ASN A 10 -9.10 11.41 26.83
N SER A 11 -8.07 11.55 25.99
CA SER A 11 -8.12 11.03 24.63
C SER A 11 -7.75 9.56 24.59
N HIS A 12 -8.54 8.77 23.84
CA HIS A 12 -8.25 7.37 23.53
C HIS A 12 -7.71 7.30 22.11
N ARG A 13 -6.53 6.74 21.91
CA ARG A 13 -5.99 6.46 20.57
C ARG A 13 -6.48 5.11 20.09
N ILE A 14 -7.13 5.10 18.93
CA ILE A 14 -7.69 3.90 18.31
C ILE A 14 -6.97 3.61 17.00
N ALA A 15 -6.43 2.41 16.86
CA ALA A 15 -5.93 1.89 15.60
C ALA A 15 -6.99 1.02 14.91
N LEU A 16 -7.14 1.17 13.59
CA LEU A 16 -8.02 0.37 12.76
C LEU A 16 -7.24 -0.30 11.64
N GLY A 17 -7.55 -1.58 11.36
CA GLY A 17 -7.17 -2.25 10.12
C GLY A 17 -8.25 -2.02 9.07
N ILE A 18 -7.83 -1.60 7.89
CA ILE A 18 -8.73 -1.21 6.80
C ILE A 18 -8.42 -2.03 5.55
N GLU A 19 -9.47 -2.60 4.97
CA GLU A 19 -9.46 -3.21 3.65
C GLU A 19 -10.24 -2.35 2.67
N TYR A 20 -9.76 -2.22 1.41
CA TYR A 20 -10.50 -1.51 0.37
C TYR A 20 -10.15 -1.97 -1.04
N ASP A 21 -11.18 -2.02 -1.89
CA ASP A 21 -11.07 -2.04 -3.34
C ASP A 21 -10.85 -0.61 -3.83
N GLY A 22 -9.61 -0.31 -4.24
CA GLY A 22 -9.19 1.04 -4.66
C GLY A 22 -9.65 1.44 -6.06
N SER A 23 -10.26 0.53 -6.83
CA SER A 23 -10.49 0.68 -8.27
C SER A 23 -11.30 1.92 -8.67
N THR A 24 -12.19 2.41 -7.79
CA THR A 24 -13.04 3.58 -8.06
C THR A 24 -12.59 4.85 -7.35
N TYR A 25 -11.55 4.77 -6.51
CA TYR A 25 -11.07 5.90 -5.72
C TYR A 25 -9.89 6.59 -6.37
N SER A 26 -9.80 7.91 -6.16
CA SER A 26 -8.67 8.76 -6.55
C SER A 26 -7.47 8.61 -5.59
N GLY A 27 -7.34 7.43 -4.97
CA GLY A 27 -6.32 7.07 -4.01
C GLY A 27 -6.76 7.26 -2.56
N TRP A 28 -5.79 7.14 -1.66
CA TRP A 28 -6.03 7.28 -0.23
C TRP A 28 -6.36 8.71 0.18
N GLN A 29 -5.48 9.68 -0.18
CA GLN A 29 -5.41 10.99 0.44
C GLN A 29 -6.57 11.90 0.04
N LYS A 30 -7.32 12.42 1.03
CA LYS A 30 -8.31 13.48 0.87
C LYS A 30 -7.70 14.72 0.21
N GLN A 31 -8.34 15.21 -0.84
CA GLN A 31 -7.91 16.40 -1.58
C GLN A 31 -8.87 17.56 -1.33
N LYS A 32 -8.31 18.77 -1.20
CA LYS A 32 -9.12 19.98 -0.98
C LYS A 32 -9.78 20.46 -2.28
N PHE A 33 -9.03 20.42 -3.40
CA PHE A 33 -9.49 20.83 -4.73
C PHE A 33 -8.68 20.12 -5.83
N PRO A 34 -9.31 19.65 -6.93
CA PRO A 34 -10.76 19.42 -7.01
C PRO A 34 -11.19 18.36 -6.01
N GLN A 35 -12.43 18.42 -5.53
CA GLN A 35 -12.97 17.39 -4.64
C GLN A 35 -13.05 16.06 -5.41
N GLN A 36 -12.41 15.03 -4.88
CA GLN A 36 -12.35 13.70 -5.47
C GLN A 36 -12.75 12.67 -4.43
N GLU A 37 -13.34 11.56 -4.88
CA GLU A 37 -13.67 10.43 -4.02
C GLU A 37 -12.37 9.72 -3.59
N THR A 38 -12.08 9.72 -2.29
CA THR A 38 -10.89 9.11 -1.70
C THR A 38 -11.26 8.24 -0.51
N VAL A 39 -10.45 7.20 -0.25
CA VAL A 39 -10.69 6.28 0.85
C VAL A 39 -10.70 7.01 2.20
N GLN A 40 -9.77 7.94 2.42
CA GLN A 40 -9.66 8.73 3.65
C GLN A 40 -10.94 9.54 3.91
N GLN A 41 -11.52 10.16 2.89
CA GLN A 41 -12.75 10.96 3.05
C GLN A 41 -13.93 10.13 3.53
N TYR A 42 -14.16 8.96 2.93
CA TYR A 42 -15.24 8.07 3.34
C TYR A 42 -15.03 7.55 4.76
N LEU A 43 -13.80 7.17 5.08
CA LEU A 43 -13.44 6.65 6.40
C LEU A 43 -13.61 7.72 7.48
N GLU A 44 -13.07 8.93 7.30
CA GLU A 44 -13.23 10.05 8.23
C GLU A 44 -14.70 10.39 8.44
N THR A 45 -15.51 10.43 7.38
CA THR A 45 -16.94 10.69 7.48
C THR A 45 -17.66 9.63 8.31
N ALA A 46 -17.35 8.34 8.12
CA ALA A 46 -17.97 7.25 8.85
C ALA A 46 -17.54 7.24 10.32
N ILE A 47 -16.24 7.42 10.60
CA ILE A 47 -15.71 7.47 11.97
C ILE A 47 -16.29 8.69 12.71
N SER A 48 -16.35 9.86 12.07
CA SER A 48 -16.89 11.09 12.67
C SER A 48 -18.35 10.94 13.10
N LYS A 49 -19.17 10.23 12.32
CA LYS A 49 -20.57 9.91 12.70
C LYS A 49 -20.65 9.02 13.95
N VAL A 50 -19.76 8.02 14.06
CA VAL A 50 -19.74 7.13 15.22
C VAL A 50 -19.14 7.85 16.45
N ALA A 51 -18.14 8.71 16.24
CA ALA A 51 -17.53 9.52 17.31
C ALA A 51 -18.41 10.70 17.77
N ASP A 52 -19.42 11.07 16.99
CA ASP A 52 -20.24 12.28 17.17
C ASP A 52 -19.41 13.58 17.21
N ARG A 53 -18.32 13.61 16.41
CA ARG A 53 -17.39 14.74 16.26
C ARG A 53 -16.48 14.55 15.03
N ASP A 54 -15.89 15.63 14.56
CA ASP A 54 -14.94 15.56 13.46
C ASP A 54 -13.69 14.77 13.87
N VAL A 55 -13.34 13.76 13.06
CA VAL A 55 -12.15 12.92 13.25
C VAL A 55 -11.28 12.98 11.99
N VAL A 56 -9.98 13.12 12.20
CA VAL A 56 -8.96 13.03 11.16
C VAL A 56 -8.14 11.78 11.37
N VAL A 57 -7.91 11.00 10.31
CA VAL A 57 -7.11 9.77 10.41
C VAL A 57 -5.71 9.95 9.84
N SER A 58 -4.74 9.30 10.50
CA SER A 58 -3.37 9.14 9.98
C SER A 58 -3.18 7.69 9.52
N CYS A 59 -2.69 7.47 8.29
CA CYS A 59 -2.49 6.12 7.73
C CYS A 59 -1.01 5.70 7.75
N ALA A 60 -0.78 4.37 7.73
CA ALA A 60 0.56 3.76 7.65
C ALA A 60 1.27 4.06 6.33
N GLY A 61 0.51 4.07 5.22
CA GLY A 61 1.04 4.36 3.90
C GLY A 61 -0.05 4.85 2.95
N ARG A 62 0.19 5.97 2.26
CA ARG A 62 -0.73 6.45 1.21
C ARG A 62 -0.63 5.53 0.01
N THR A 63 -1.78 5.23 -0.60
CA THR A 63 -1.88 4.48 -1.86
C THR A 63 -2.34 5.41 -2.98
N ASP A 64 -1.85 5.14 -4.19
CA ASP A 64 -2.24 5.90 -5.39
C ASP A 64 -3.67 5.59 -5.83
N ALA A 65 -4.21 6.37 -6.77
CA ALA A 65 -5.47 6.08 -7.42
C ALA A 65 -5.47 4.67 -8.04
N GLY A 66 -6.51 3.89 -7.80
CA GLY A 66 -6.67 2.52 -8.30
C GLY A 66 -5.93 1.43 -7.51
N VAL A 67 -5.09 1.79 -6.53
CA VAL A 67 -4.36 0.83 -5.68
C VAL A 67 -5.24 0.33 -4.54
N HIS A 68 -5.20 -0.97 -4.28
CA HIS A 68 -5.97 -1.65 -3.26
C HIS A 68 -5.21 -1.80 -1.94
N ALA A 69 -5.90 -2.21 -0.89
CA ALA A 69 -5.29 -2.71 0.34
C ALA A 69 -6.15 -3.80 0.96
N THR A 70 -5.51 -4.82 1.47
CA THR A 70 -6.09 -5.82 2.37
C THR A 70 -5.68 -5.57 3.81
N CYS A 71 -4.66 -4.73 4.04
CA CYS A 71 -4.12 -4.44 5.36
C CYS A 71 -3.55 -3.01 5.44
N GLN A 72 -4.37 -1.98 5.22
CA GLN A 72 -4.01 -0.62 5.60
C GLN A 72 -4.24 -0.44 7.11
N VAL A 73 -3.37 0.30 7.78
CA VAL A 73 -3.55 0.65 9.19
C VAL A 73 -3.70 2.15 9.32
N VAL A 74 -4.69 2.58 10.11
CA VAL A 74 -4.88 3.98 10.47
C VAL A 74 -4.99 4.13 11.98
N HIS A 75 -4.77 5.35 12.49
CA HIS A 75 -5.14 5.72 13.85
C HIS A 75 -5.85 7.06 13.87
N PHE A 76 -6.60 7.28 14.91
CA PHE A 76 -7.22 8.56 15.27
C PHE A 76 -7.36 8.67 16.78
N ASP A 77 -7.57 9.89 17.27
CA ASP A 77 -7.82 10.19 18.67
C ASP A 77 -9.29 10.53 18.88
N THR A 78 -9.85 10.08 20.01
CA THR A 78 -11.23 10.34 20.41
C THR A 78 -11.33 10.50 21.92
N GLU A 79 -12.24 11.33 22.40
CA GLU A 79 -12.53 11.50 23.84
C GLU A 79 -13.57 10.48 24.33
N ILE A 80 -14.17 9.71 23.43
CA ILE A 80 -15.27 8.80 23.76
C ILE A 80 -14.82 7.37 23.50
N ASP A 81 -14.79 6.54 24.53
CA ASP A 81 -14.66 5.10 24.35
C ASP A 81 -16.02 4.50 23.96
N ARG A 82 -16.14 4.12 22.67
CA ARG A 82 -17.31 3.44 22.14
C ARG A 82 -17.17 1.92 22.12
N GLY A 83 -15.98 1.40 22.47
CA GLY A 83 -15.64 -0.01 22.38
C GLY A 83 -15.42 -0.53 20.96
N THR A 84 -14.77 -1.69 20.84
CA THR A 84 -14.34 -2.30 19.58
C THR A 84 -15.48 -2.48 18.58
N LYS A 85 -16.68 -2.89 19.05
CA LYS A 85 -17.83 -3.14 18.18
C LYS A 85 -18.32 -1.87 17.47
N ALA A 86 -18.31 -0.73 18.12
CA ALA A 86 -18.71 0.53 17.50
C ALA A 86 -17.69 0.96 16.43
N TRP A 87 -16.39 0.79 16.72
CA TRP A 87 -15.33 1.15 15.78
C TRP A 87 -15.18 0.18 14.58
N THR A 88 -15.75 -1.03 14.66
CA THR A 88 -15.82 -1.99 13.55
C THR A 88 -17.19 -1.98 12.90
N GLU A 89 -18.19 -2.61 13.50
CA GLU A 89 -19.53 -2.77 12.91
C GLU A 89 -20.26 -1.43 12.73
N GLY A 90 -20.16 -0.52 13.73
CA GLY A 90 -20.75 0.80 13.65
C GLY A 90 -20.19 1.63 12.50
N VAL A 91 -18.86 1.68 12.36
CA VAL A 91 -18.21 2.38 11.23
C VAL A 91 -18.55 1.69 9.91
N ASN A 92 -18.52 0.35 9.85
CA ASN A 92 -18.84 -0.42 8.64
C ASN A 92 -20.29 -0.21 8.15
N SER A 93 -21.23 0.09 9.05
CA SER A 93 -22.62 0.39 8.66
C SER A 93 -22.76 1.70 7.85
N MET A 94 -21.79 2.59 7.98
CA MET A 94 -21.74 3.89 7.30
C MET A 94 -20.79 3.91 6.07
N LEU A 95 -19.95 2.88 5.91
CA LEU A 95 -18.99 2.78 4.80
C LEU A 95 -19.62 2.18 3.54
N PRO A 96 -19.18 2.61 2.34
CA PRO A 96 -19.51 1.90 1.11
C PRO A 96 -18.94 0.46 1.17
N ARG A 97 -19.56 -0.48 0.45
CA ARG A 97 -19.15 -1.91 0.48
C ARG A 97 -17.70 -2.16 0.05
N THR A 98 -17.09 -1.22 -0.62
CA THR A 98 -15.71 -1.26 -1.11
C THR A 98 -14.66 -0.84 -0.08
N ILE A 99 -15.05 -0.42 1.14
CA ILE A 99 -14.17 -0.09 2.25
C ILE A 99 -14.69 -0.80 3.49
N ARG A 100 -13.81 -1.49 4.24
CA ARG A 100 -14.16 -2.18 5.49
C ARG A 100 -13.13 -1.96 6.57
N VAL A 101 -13.60 -1.74 7.78
CA VAL A 101 -12.82 -1.91 9.01
C VAL A 101 -12.83 -3.40 9.35
N VAL A 102 -11.68 -4.02 9.39
CA VAL A 102 -11.53 -5.46 9.69
C VAL A 102 -11.22 -5.74 11.15
N TRP A 103 -10.58 -4.79 11.82
CA TRP A 103 -10.31 -4.86 13.26
C TRP A 103 -10.15 -3.46 13.85
N SER A 104 -10.31 -3.33 15.18
CA SER A 104 -9.95 -2.14 15.97
C SER A 104 -9.18 -2.54 17.22
N ARG A 105 -8.24 -1.69 17.66
CA ARG A 105 -7.45 -1.85 18.89
C ARG A 105 -7.19 -0.50 19.52
N ALA A 106 -7.39 -0.42 20.83
CA ALA A 106 -6.89 0.72 21.61
C ALA A 106 -5.36 0.73 21.58
N GLN A 107 -4.75 1.88 21.54
CA GLN A 107 -3.31 2.08 21.50
C GLN A 107 -2.89 3.12 22.55
N GLU A 108 -1.62 3.06 22.93
CA GLU A 108 -1.00 4.09 23.76
C GLU A 108 -0.81 5.39 22.94
N ASP A 109 -0.68 6.52 23.63
CA ASP A 109 -0.64 7.86 23.02
C ASP A 109 0.59 8.08 22.11
N ASP A 110 1.66 7.32 22.29
CA ASP A 110 2.87 7.38 21.46
C ASP A 110 2.77 6.59 20.15
N PHE A 111 1.73 5.74 19.99
CA PHE A 111 1.51 5.01 18.76
C PHE A 111 1.15 5.95 17.60
N HIS A 112 1.84 5.80 16.47
CA HIS A 112 1.50 6.52 15.24
C HIS A 112 1.52 5.56 14.04
N ALA A 113 0.39 5.39 13.35
CA ALA A 113 0.25 4.42 12.26
C ALA A 113 1.36 4.52 11.20
N ARG A 114 1.85 5.72 10.90
CA ARG A 114 2.93 5.94 9.92
C ARG A 114 4.32 5.79 10.50
N PHE A 115 4.58 6.41 11.67
CA PHE A 115 5.93 6.58 12.19
C PHE A 115 6.37 5.42 13.09
N SER A 116 5.43 4.73 13.75
CA SER A 116 5.72 3.51 14.51
C SER A 116 5.86 2.27 13.61
N ALA A 117 5.47 2.34 12.33
CA ALA A 117 5.55 1.21 11.42
C ALA A 117 6.98 0.91 10.99
N LEU A 118 7.41 -0.34 11.20
CA LEU A 118 8.74 -0.87 10.86
C LEU A 118 8.87 -1.15 9.38
N SER A 119 7.82 -1.69 8.76
CA SER A 119 7.81 -2.02 7.34
C SER A 119 6.41 -1.97 6.73
N ARG A 120 6.35 -1.96 5.40
CA ARG A 120 5.14 -2.15 4.58
C ARG A 120 5.44 -3.24 3.57
N ARG A 121 4.43 -4.06 3.24
CA ARG A 121 4.53 -5.11 2.23
C ARG A 121 3.45 -4.92 1.18
N TYR A 122 3.85 -5.06 -0.07
CA TYR A 122 2.97 -4.96 -1.23
C TYR A 122 3.06 -6.23 -2.05
N MET A 123 1.94 -6.62 -2.66
CA MET A 123 1.88 -7.61 -3.71
C MET A 123 1.35 -6.96 -4.99
N TYR A 124 2.01 -7.22 -6.12
CA TYR A 124 1.55 -6.80 -7.43
C TYR A 124 1.17 -8.04 -8.23
N LEU A 125 -0.12 -8.18 -8.53
CA LEU A 125 -0.71 -9.34 -9.19
C LEU A 125 -0.82 -9.08 -10.70
N MET A 126 -0.29 -9.99 -11.50
CA MET A 126 -0.42 -10.00 -12.96
C MET A 126 -0.98 -11.34 -13.43
N TYR A 127 -1.71 -11.31 -14.52
CA TYR A 127 -2.19 -12.52 -15.19
C TYR A 127 -1.98 -12.43 -16.70
N ARG A 128 -1.75 -13.60 -17.32
CA ARG A 128 -1.67 -13.74 -18.76
C ARG A 128 -2.88 -14.49 -19.29
N ARG A 129 -3.48 -13.96 -20.35
CA ARG A 129 -4.52 -14.61 -21.17
C ARG A 129 -4.42 -14.09 -22.60
N ASP A 130 -5.11 -14.72 -23.55
CA ASP A 130 -5.21 -14.22 -24.93
C ASP A 130 -6.07 -12.94 -24.99
N THR A 131 -7.08 -12.85 -24.11
CA THR A 131 -7.94 -11.67 -23.94
C THR A 131 -8.02 -11.27 -22.48
N GLN A 132 -8.31 -9.99 -22.22
CA GLN A 132 -8.51 -9.48 -20.87
C GLN A 132 -9.72 -10.15 -20.20
N SER A 133 -9.59 -10.43 -18.91
CA SER A 133 -10.68 -10.93 -18.08
C SER A 133 -11.55 -9.79 -17.56
N ALA A 134 -12.86 -9.84 -17.83
CA ALA A 134 -13.81 -8.91 -17.23
C ALA A 134 -13.87 -9.04 -15.70
N MET A 135 -13.68 -10.26 -15.16
CA MET A 135 -13.75 -10.53 -13.72
C MET A 135 -12.52 -10.04 -12.96
N LEU A 136 -11.38 -9.88 -13.64
CA LEU A 136 -10.13 -9.37 -13.07
C LEU A 136 -9.90 -7.89 -13.39
N HIS A 137 -10.87 -7.25 -14.07
CA HIS A 137 -10.78 -5.84 -14.44
C HIS A 137 -10.50 -4.98 -13.20
N ARG A 138 -9.43 -4.18 -13.27
CA ARG A 138 -8.94 -3.29 -12.20
C ARG A 138 -8.56 -4.00 -10.88
N ARG A 139 -8.48 -5.34 -10.85
CA ARG A 139 -8.07 -6.14 -9.66
C ARG A 139 -6.76 -6.87 -9.85
N ALA A 140 -6.36 -7.10 -11.11
CA ALA A 140 -5.06 -7.65 -11.47
C ALA A 140 -4.64 -7.08 -12.82
N SER A 141 -3.34 -6.84 -12.98
CA SER A 141 -2.82 -6.29 -14.22
C SER A 141 -2.73 -7.36 -15.30
N TYR A 142 -3.27 -7.05 -16.47
CA TYR A 142 -3.21 -7.91 -17.64
C TYR A 142 -1.90 -7.73 -18.40
N PHE A 143 -1.28 -8.84 -18.79
CA PHE A 143 -0.12 -8.83 -19.66
C PHE A 143 -0.27 -9.89 -20.75
N ARG A 144 -0.12 -9.50 -22.02
CA ARG A 144 -0.35 -10.41 -23.16
C ARG A 144 0.85 -11.30 -23.45
N ARG A 145 2.07 -10.75 -23.33
CA ARG A 145 3.31 -11.50 -23.57
C ARG A 145 3.54 -12.51 -22.45
N GLU A 146 4.26 -13.56 -22.76
CA GLU A 146 4.83 -14.41 -21.73
C GLU A 146 5.93 -13.66 -21.00
N LEU A 147 6.00 -13.82 -19.68
CA LEU A 147 7.01 -13.20 -18.85
C LEU A 147 7.89 -14.28 -18.25
N ASP A 148 9.21 -14.09 -18.36
CA ASP A 148 10.19 -14.96 -17.73
C ASP A 148 10.29 -14.65 -16.24
N GLU A 149 9.66 -15.51 -15.43
CA GLU A 149 9.67 -15.43 -13.97
C GLU A 149 11.08 -15.49 -13.39
N VAL A 150 11.96 -16.34 -13.95
CA VAL A 150 13.31 -16.57 -13.43
C VAL A 150 14.15 -15.30 -13.62
N SER A 151 14.13 -14.72 -14.81
CA SER A 151 14.84 -13.47 -15.10
C SER A 151 14.29 -12.31 -14.28
N MET A 152 12.96 -12.21 -14.11
CA MET A 152 12.34 -11.19 -13.27
C MET A 152 12.73 -11.35 -11.80
N HIS A 153 12.77 -12.60 -11.28
CA HIS A 153 13.19 -12.87 -9.92
C HIS A 153 14.67 -12.48 -9.71
N ALA A 154 15.55 -12.87 -10.62
CA ALA A 154 16.97 -12.49 -10.59
C ALA A 154 17.14 -10.96 -10.58
N ALA A 155 16.39 -10.25 -11.44
CA ALA A 155 16.37 -8.79 -11.50
C ALA A 155 15.88 -8.16 -10.18
N ALA A 156 14.83 -8.73 -9.57
CA ALA A 156 14.26 -8.22 -8.33
C ALA A 156 15.24 -8.30 -7.15
N GLN A 157 16.21 -9.24 -7.17
CA GLN A 157 17.21 -9.36 -6.12
C GLN A 157 18.15 -8.14 -6.05
N HIS A 158 18.34 -7.39 -7.14
CA HIS A 158 19.10 -6.14 -7.13
C HIS A 158 18.46 -5.04 -6.27
N PHE A 159 17.15 -5.13 -5.95
CA PHE A 159 16.50 -4.17 -5.05
C PHE A 159 16.83 -4.37 -3.56
N LEU A 160 17.36 -5.53 -3.16
CA LEU A 160 17.56 -5.86 -1.75
C LEU A 160 18.61 -4.96 -1.07
N GLY A 161 18.35 -4.66 0.22
CA GLY A 161 19.22 -3.85 1.06
C GLY A 161 18.87 -2.37 1.07
N GLU A 162 19.73 -1.60 1.74
CA GLU A 162 19.61 -0.15 1.82
C GLU A 162 20.30 0.51 0.63
N GLN A 163 19.53 1.19 -0.22
CA GLN A 163 19.99 1.78 -1.48
C GLN A 163 19.26 3.08 -1.78
N ASP A 164 19.80 3.87 -2.71
CA ASP A 164 19.15 5.04 -3.29
C ASP A 164 18.19 4.63 -4.42
N PHE A 165 16.90 4.85 -4.22
CA PHE A 165 15.84 4.53 -5.18
C PHE A 165 15.39 5.74 -6.02
N THR A 166 16.28 6.70 -6.30
CA THR A 166 15.97 7.88 -7.13
C THR A 166 15.41 7.47 -8.50
N SER A 167 15.97 6.44 -9.15
CA SER A 167 15.47 5.91 -10.44
C SER A 167 14.05 5.34 -10.36
N PHE A 168 13.55 5.05 -9.18
CA PHE A 168 12.18 4.52 -8.96
C PHE A 168 11.26 5.53 -8.25
N ARG A 169 11.69 6.79 -8.10
CA ARG A 169 10.96 7.87 -7.43
C ARG A 169 10.16 8.69 -8.43
N ALA A 170 8.88 8.94 -8.16
CA ALA A 170 8.08 9.88 -8.96
C ALA A 170 8.55 11.33 -8.74
N ALA A 171 8.47 12.17 -9.77
CA ALA A 171 8.90 13.57 -9.73
C ALA A 171 8.20 14.40 -8.64
N GLY A 172 6.92 14.11 -8.33
CA GLY A 172 6.14 14.80 -7.29
C GLY A 172 6.35 14.25 -5.86
N CYS A 173 7.30 13.34 -5.63
CA CYS A 173 7.50 12.70 -4.34
C CYS A 173 8.01 13.69 -3.28
N GLN A 174 7.26 13.84 -2.19
CA GLN A 174 7.57 14.76 -1.08
C GLN A 174 8.62 14.21 -0.08
N SER A 175 9.14 12.99 -0.28
CA SER A 175 10.15 12.42 0.63
C SER A 175 11.46 13.22 0.55
N LYS A 176 12.08 13.49 1.70
CA LYS A 176 13.35 14.24 1.78
C LYS A 176 14.54 13.45 1.20
N THR A 177 14.51 12.13 1.29
CA THR A 177 15.56 11.23 0.80
C THR A 177 14.98 10.10 -0.03
N ALA A 178 15.76 9.58 -0.98
CA ALA A 178 15.43 8.40 -1.77
C ALA A 178 15.97 7.09 -1.17
N MET A 179 16.73 7.17 -0.06
CA MET A 179 17.26 6.00 0.63
C MET A 179 16.13 5.15 1.21
N ARG A 180 16.08 3.85 0.83
CA ARG A 180 15.13 2.86 1.36
C ARG A 180 15.85 1.53 1.59
N ASN A 181 15.37 0.79 2.58
CA ASN A 181 15.83 -0.57 2.81
C ASN A 181 14.74 -1.56 2.37
N VAL A 182 14.99 -2.26 1.27
CA VAL A 182 14.14 -3.34 0.78
C VAL A 182 14.58 -4.65 1.43
N MET A 183 13.70 -5.26 2.21
CA MET A 183 13.96 -6.44 3.01
C MET A 183 13.56 -7.75 2.30
N HIS A 184 12.69 -7.65 1.29
CA HIS A 184 12.16 -8.78 0.54
C HIS A 184 11.71 -8.29 -0.84
N ALA A 185 12.07 -9.03 -1.89
CA ALA A 185 11.70 -8.73 -3.28
C ALA A 185 11.65 -10.02 -4.10
N ASN A 186 10.52 -10.70 -4.12
CA ASN A 186 10.35 -11.98 -4.81
C ASN A 186 9.38 -11.88 -5.98
N ILE A 187 9.71 -12.59 -7.05
CA ILE A 187 8.79 -12.88 -8.15
C ILE A 187 8.51 -14.39 -8.11
N TYR A 188 7.24 -14.76 -8.19
CA TYR A 188 6.80 -16.16 -8.23
C TYR A 188 5.42 -16.30 -8.83
N ARG A 189 5.11 -17.54 -9.31
CA ARG A 189 3.76 -17.89 -9.77
C ARG A 189 2.95 -18.57 -8.66
N ARG A 190 1.67 -18.22 -8.64
CA ARG A 190 0.68 -18.95 -7.84
C ARG A 190 -0.63 -19.02 -8.63
N GLY A 191 -1.11 -20.22 -8.90
CA GLY A 191 -2.25 -20.41 -9.80
C GLY A 191 -1.99 -19.75 -11.16
N GLY A 192 -2.93 -18.93 -11.63
CA GLY A 192 -2.83 -18.18 -12.88
C GLY A 192 -2.13 -16.82 -12.78
N PHE A 193 -1.57 -16.49 -11.61
CA PHE A 193 -0.96 -15.17 -11.39
C PHE A 193 0.56 -15.26 -11.32
N LEU A 194 1.24 -14.24 -11.88
CA LEU A 194 2.61 -13.88 -11.59
C LEU A 194 2.60 -12.75 -10.57
N ILE A 195 3.33 -12.91 -9.47
CA ILE A 195 3.26 -12.04 -8.30
C ILE A 195 4.63 -11.42 -8.03
N PHE A 196 4.69 -10.09 -7.93
CA PHE A 196 5.81 -9.39 -7.32
C PHE A 196 5.46 -9.06 -5.88
N ASP A 197 6.18 -9.64 -4.94
CA ASP A 197 6.01 -9.50 -3.51
C ASP A 197 7.19 -8.74 -2.93
N VAL A 198 6.96 -7.54 -2.40
CA VAL A 198 8.02 -6.64 -1.96
C VAL A 198 7.72 -6.05 -0.57
N LYS A 199 8.75 -6.04 0.30
CA LYS A 199 8.69 -5.47 1.65
C LYS A 199 9.85 -4.51 1.86
N ALA A 200 9.56 -3.31 2.38
CA ALA A 200 10.57 -2.30 2.70
C ALA A 200 10.20 -1.50 3.96
N ASN A 201 11.17 -0.82 4.55
CA ASN A 201 10.95 0.11 5.67
C ASN A 201 9.96 1.23 5.30
N ALA A 202 10.03 1.73 4.09
CA ALA A 202 9.08 2.68 3.50
C ALA A 202 9.20 2.66 1.97
N PHE A 203 8.24 3.23 1.26
CA PHE A 203 8.26 3.38 -0.19
C PHE A 203 8.15 4.86 -0.58
N LEU A 204 8.81 5.22 -1.69
CA LEU A 204 8.63 6.50 -2.36
C LEU A 204 7.33 6.48 -3.17
N GLN A 205 6.86 7.67 -3.55
CA GLN A 205 5.69 7.77 -4.43
C GLN A 205 5.95 7.01 -5.74
N HIS A 206 5.00 6.16 -6.12
CA HIS A 206 5.02 5.25 -7.28
C HIS A 206 6.14 4.18 -7.26
N MET A 207 6.95 4.07 -6.21
CA MET A 207 8.16 3.23 -6.20
C MET A 207 7.87 1.78 -6.64
N VAL A 208 6.92 1.09 -6.02
CA VAL A 208 6.59 -0.31 -6.35
C VAL A 208 6.15 -0.45 -7.81
N ARG A 209 5.35 0.49 -8.31
CA ARG A 209 4.89 0.51 -9.71
C ARG A 209 6.02 0.81 -10.70
N ASN A 210 6.98 1.66 -10.33
CA ASN A 210 8.16 1.95 -11.14
C ASN A 210 9.11 0.74 -11.17
N MET A 211 9.31 0.06 -10.04
CA MET A 211 10.03 -1.22 -9.96
C MET A 211 9.37 -2.25 -10.88
N MET A 212 8.04 -2.39 -10.77
CA MET A 212 7.29 -3.33 -11.60
C MET A 212 7.40 -3.03 -13.09
N GLY A 213 7.30 -1.76 -13.50
CA GLY A 213 7.48 -1.36 -14.89
C GLY A 213 8.84 -1.78 -15.46
N SER A 214 9.90 -1.64 -14.66
CA SER A 214 11.24 -2.06 -15.08
C SER A 214 11.40 -3.59 -15.07
N LEU A 215 10.81 -4.29 -14.10
CA LEU A 215 10.78 -5.76 -14.08
C LEU A 215 10.04 -6.34 -15.31
N LEU A 216 9.00 -5.67 -15.81
CA LEU A 216 8.30 -6.08 -17.03
C LEU A 216 9.20 -6.04 -18.27
N GLN A 217 10.13 -5.08 -18.39
CA GLN A 217 11.11 -5.04 -19.48
C GLN A 217 12.08 -6.23 -19.41
N VAL A 218 12.44 -6.64 -18.19
CA VAL A 218 13.28 -7.84 -18.02
C VAL A 218 12.49 -9.11 -18.35
N GLY A 219 11.27 -9.24 -17.82
CA GLY A 219 10.44 -10.42 -18.04
C GLY A 219 10.04 -10.63 -19.49
N SER A 220 9.91 -9.55 -20.28
CA SER A 220 9.66 -9.64 -21.73
C SER A 220 10.91 -9.88 -22.58
N GLY A 221 12.09 -9.94 -21.96
CA GLY A 221 13.39 -10.12 -22.64
C GLY A 221 13.92 -8.85 -23.33
N ASP A 222 13.30 -7.69 -23.09
CA ASP A 222 13.72 -6.41 -23.68
C ASP A 222 14.97 -5.85 -22.93
N LYS A 223 15.22 -6.31 -21.70
CA LYS A 223 16.37 -5.93 -20.86
C LYS A 223 16.93 -7.13 -20.11
N ASP A 224 18.25 -7.10 -19.85
CA ASP A 224 18.93 -8.07 -18.99
C ASP A 224 18.59 -7.85 -17.51
N PRO A 225 18.57 -8.89 -16.66
CA PRO A 225 18.37 -8.74 -15.21
C PRO A 225 19.32 -7.75 -14.51
N ALA A 226 20.57 -7.63 -14.95
CA ALA A 226 21.55 -6.70 -14.41
C ALA A 226 21.18 -5.22 -14.60
N TRP A 227 20.31 -4.91 -15.60
CA TRP A 227 19.86 -3.54 -15.87
C TRP A 227 19.19 -2.88 -14.64
N ILE A 228 18.56 -3.64 -13.76
CA ILE A 228 18.00 -3.09 -12.51
C ILE A 228 19.10 -2.52 -11.61
N GLY A 229 20.24 -3.23 -11.49
CA GLY A 229 21.41 -2.73 -10.76
C GLY A 229 22.03 -1.48 -11.39
N GLU A 230 22.06 -1.41 -12.73
CA GLU A 230 22.50 -0.22 -13.46
C GLU A 230 21.61 0.98 -13.17
N LEU A 231 20.28 0.80 -13.21
CA LEU A 231 19.31 1.86 -12.89
C LEU A 231 19.49 2.41 -11.46
N LEU A 232 19.73 1.55 -10.48
CA LEU A 232 20.00 1.96 -9.10
C LEU A 232 21.28 2.81 -9.02
N SER A 233 22.32 2.42 -9.74
CA SER A 233 23.60 3.14 -9.78
C SER A 233 23.51 4.49 -10.48
N LEU A 234 22.69 4.60 -11.53
CA LEU A 234 22.52 5.82 -12.34
C LEU A 234 21.68 6.90 -11.66
N GLN A 235 20.82 6.52 -10.71
CA GLN A 235 19.98 7.45 -9.94
C GLN A 235 19.16 8.43 -10.80
N ASP A 236 18.69 7.98 -11.96
CA ASP A 236 17.92 8.77 -12.92
C ASP A 236 16.61 8.08 -13.29
N ARG A 237 15.47 8.69 -12.91
CA ARG A 237 14.13 8.18 -13.20
C ARG A 237 13.82 8.12 -14.69
N SER A 238 14.41 9.00 -15.48
CA SER A 238 14.14 9.07 -16.94
C SER A 238 14.66 7.85 -17.70
N LEU A 239 15.62 7.14 -17.14
CA LEU A 239 16.22 5.93 -17.74
C LEU A 239 15.45 4.66 -17.38
N ALA A 240 14.61 4.69 -16.34
CA ALA A 240 13.78 3.55 -15.96
C ALA A 240 12.50 3.47 -16.82
N ALA A 241 11.89 2.29 -16.84
CA ALA A 241 10.68 2.03 -17.60
C ALA A 241 9.47 2.89 -17.14
N PRO A 242 8.43 3.03 -17.98
CA PRO A 242 7.17 3.64 -17.60
C PRO A 242 6.57 3.00 -16.34
N THR A 243 5.85 3.81 -15.56
CA THR A 243 5.16 3.36 -14.34
C THR A 243 4.10 2.32 -14.69
N ALA A 244 4.12 1.15 -14.05
CA ALA A 244 3.10 0.12 -14.24
C ALA A 244 1.72 0.59 -13.74
N LEU A 245 0.65 -0.02 -14.27
CA LEU A 245 -0.73 0.28 -13.88
C LEU A 245 -0.96 0.04 -12.38
N PRO A 246 -1.90 0.72 -11.75
CA PRO A 246 -2.22 0.49 -10.33
C PRO A 246 -3.00 -0.81 -10.08
N ASP A 247 -3.73 -1.30 -11.07
CA ASP A 247 -4.81 -2.29 -10.99
C ASP A 247 -4.44 -3.63 -10.31
N GLY A 248 -3.16 -3.97 -10.23
CA GLY A 248 -2.72 -5.21 -9.58
C GLY A 248 -2.02 -4.98 -8.24
N LEU A 249 -1.92 -3.74 -7.76
CA LEU A 249 -1.14 -3.42 -6.58
C LEU A 249 -2.00 -3.41 -5.31
N TYR A 250 -1.54 -4.17 -4.29
CA TYR A 250 -2.18 -4.30 -2.99
C TYR A 250 -1.19 -4.01 -1.86
N LEU A 251 -1.57 -3.15 -0.92
CA LEU A 251 -0.90 -3.07 0.39
C LEU A 251 -1.42 -4.24 1.25
N VAL A 252 -0.56 -5.24 1.50
CA VAL A 252 -0.96 -6.51 2.13
C VAL A 252 -0.44 -6.69 3.55
N GLY A 253 0.39 -5.78 4.05
CA GLY A 253 0.92 -5.87 5.40
C GLY A 253 1.61 -4.60 5.85
N VAL A 254 1.45 -4.28 7.12
CA VAL A 254 2.19 -3.24 7.84
C VAL A 254 2.68 -3.86 9.14
N GLU A 255 3.97 -3.83 9.37
CA GLU A 255 4.59 -4.33 10.60
C GLU A 255 4.80 -3.21 11.60
N TYR A 256 4.55 -3.53 12.86
CA TYR A 256 4.80 -2.66 14.02
C TYR A 256 5.62 -3.40 15.09
N PRO A 257 6.25 -2.69 16.04
CA PRO A 257 6.84 -3.31 17.22
C PRO A 257 5.81 -4.19 17.96
N GLN A 258 6.26 -5.33 18.51
CA GLN A 258 5.37 -6.27 19.22
C GLN A 258 4.60 -5.62 20.38
N VAL A 259 5.16 -4.61 21.01
CA VAL A 259 4.51 -3.84 22.09
C VAL A 259 3.19 -3.20 21.65
N CYS A 260 3.01 -2.88 20.37
CA CYS A 260 1.75 -2.33 19.84
C CYS A 260 0.62 -3.37 19.78
N ALA A 261 0.90 -4.67 19.95
CA ALA A 261 -0.06 -5.77 19.94
C ALA A 261 -1.07 -5.74 18.76
N LEU A 262 -0.63 -5.25 17.59
CA LEU A 262 -1.43 -5.21 16.37
C LEU A 262 -1.28 -6.50 15.57
N PRO A 263 -2.31 -6.89 14.77
CA PRO A 263 -2.19 -8.00 13.85
C PRO A 263 -1.01 -7.78 12.89
N SER A 264 -0.09 -8.75 12.83
CA SER A 264 1.12 -8.71 12.00
C SER A 264 1.08 -9.65 10.80
N GLU A 265 0.00 -10.44 10.67
CA GLU A 265 -0.17 -11.37 9.56
C GLU A 265 -0.40 -10.62 8.25
N ILE A 266 0.17 -11.19 7.18
CA ILE A 266 -0.06 -10.70 5.83
C ILE A 266 -1.47 -11.10 5.42
N SER A 267 -2.30 -10.12 5.08
CA SER A 267 -3.61 -10.35 4.50
C SER A 267 -3.48 -10.42 2.98
N GLN A 268 -3.33 -11.63 2.44
CA GLN A 268 -3.24 -11.82 0.99
C GLN A 268 -4.56 -11.42 0.30
N PRO A 269 -4.50 -10.88 -0.95
CA PRO A 269 -5.72 -10.64 -1.72
C PRO A 269 -6.55 -11.91 -1.90
N ASP A 270 -7.88 -11.81 -1.73
CA ASP A 270 -8.81 -12.97 -1.84
C ASP A 270 -8.68 -13.73 -3.16
N LEU A 271 -8.24 -13.06 -4.23
CA LEU A 271 -7.92 -13.69 -5.52
C LEU A 271 -6.87 -14.81 -5.40
N LEU A 272 -6.03 -14.81 -4.35
CA LEU A 272 -4.99 -15.80 -4.08
C LEU A 272 -5.42 -16.87 -3.07
N LEU A 273 -6.53 -16.69 -2.36
CA LEU A 273 -6.99 -17.64 -1.33
C LEU A 273 -7.68 -18.85 -1.94
N ALA A 274 -8.23 -18.72 -3.13
CA ALA A 274 -8.99 -19.77 -3.82
C ALA A 274 -8.13 -20.68 -4.73
N ILE A 275 -6.78 -20.51 -4.73
CA ILE A 275 -5.87 -21.22 -5.63
C ILE A 275 -4.65 -21.79 -4.90
#